data_50c41bc48322fb55459bedd203fb94cb
#
_entry.id   50c41bc48322fb55459bedd203fb94cb
#
_cell.length_a   1.000
_cell.length_b   1.000
_cell.length_c   1.000
_cell.angle_alpha   90.00
_cell.angle_beta   90.00
_cell.angle_gamma   90.00
#
_symmetry.space_group_name_H-M   'P 1'
#
loop_
_entity.id
_entity.type
_entity.pdbx_description
1 polymer ?
#
loop_
_entity_poly.entity_id
_entity_poly.type
_entity_poly.pdbx_seq_one_letter_code
_entity_poly.pdbx_strand_id
1 'polypeptide(L)'
;MKYIFLAFLAFFMTACATKAINYDPKYIKRDYNATWQYNFNIAELDSLIAEALKNNEDLETASLNLYQAMLRANIALSDLAPTPSASTRASSNRDIKAGGASARSFTADVSLSWELDIFGRIYNAYESARFETIASLLNLEDVRESLVNSVISAYFNILYLNEQKANLLVNYENMLKLHEIIKIKESLGREEPLALSQSAENLLSLQNSLNNADKDLNASFESLKNLTRTQFLPSTKISEISLPKADLGTISAENNDGELNISWLSRLSSRPDVNMALAQLNAGFYDYKASQKDFLPRINLGGSLSSSSDKISDAYTFNLLSGNVSISLPFLNFYKLRQNLKISEAEFNKLRLNYEKTLANAINEALRFASDYELDSQSLLNSENIITEREKILAIYEQKYSLGRAELKDLLSAQNDLLSAKNSLANMKYQVLRDLIGFYKASAY
;
A
#
# COMPACT_ATOMS: atom_id res chain seq x y z
N MET A 1 45.64 8.17 37.09
CA MET A 1 44.22 8.45 36.95
C MET A 1 43.84 9.08 35.59
N LYS A 2 44.54 10.13 35.09
CA LYS A 2 44.23 10.72 33.77
C LYS A 2 44.22 9.71 32.61
N TYR A 3 45.13 8.74 32.58
CA TYR A 3 45.22 7.72 31.51
C TYR A 3 44.16 6.64 31.65
N ILE A 4 43.65 6.35 32.85
CA ILE A 4 42.54 5.41 33.06
C ILE A 4 41.22 6.01 32.56
N PHE A 5 41.04 7.32 32.75
CA PHE A 5 39.87 8.04 32.22
C PHE A 5 39.85 8.10 30.68
N LEU A 6 41.03 8.41 30.07
CA LEU A 6 41.21 8.37 28.63
C LEU A 6 41.00 6.97 28.05
N ALA A 7 41.48 5.92 28.71
CA ALA A 7 41.25 4.52 28.32
C ALA A 7 39.78 4.11 28.48
N PHE A 8 39.10 4.57 29.52
CA PHE A 8 37.66 4.33 29.75
C PHE A 8 36.82 5.09 28.74
N LEU A 9 37.17 6.36 28.43
CA LEU A 9 36.50 7.12 27.37
C LEU A 9 36.73 6.52 25.97
N ALA A 10 37.94 6.05 25.69
CA ALA A 10 38.27 5.34 24.45
C ALA A 10 37.55 4.00 24.34
N PHE A 11 37.42 3.26 25.44
CA PHE A 11 36.66 1.99 25.48
C PHE A 11 35.16 2.24 25.27
N PHE A 12 34.57 3.31 25.83
CA PHE A 12 33.18 3.69 25.57
C PHE A 12 32.99 4.23 24.15
N MET A 13 33.93 4.94 23.57
CA MET A 13 33.88 5.38 22.16
C MET A 13 33.93 4.20 21.20
N THR A 14 34.65 3.14 21.53
CA THR A 14 34.68 1.90 20.71
C THR A 14 33.49 0.96 20.95
N ALA A 15 32.93 0.95 22.19
CA ALA A 15 31.73 0.20 22.51
C ALA A 15 30.44 0.84 21.94
N CYS A 16 30.43 2.18 21.76
CA CYS A 16 29.37 2.88 21.02
C CYS A 16 29.44 2.71 19.48
N ALA A 17 30.47 2.07 18.95
CA ALA A 17 30.44 1.50 17.61
C ALA A 17 29.62 0.21 17.61
N THR A 18 28.40 0.22 18.18
CA THR A 18 27.39 -0.75 17.79
C THR A 18 27.35 -0.70 16.28
N LYS A 19 27.59 -1.84 15.63
CA LYS A 19 27.37 -2.00 14.19
C LYS A 19 26.04 -1.35 13.88
N ALA A 20 26.09 -0.11 13.40
CA ALA A 20 24.94 0.50 12.79
C ALA A 20 24.49 -0.55 11.78
N ILE A 21 23.31 -1.12 11.97
CA ILE A 21 22.71 -1.97 10.96
C ILE A 21 22.58 -1.01 9.78
N ASN A 22 23.53 -1.08 8.84
CA ASN A 22 23.50 -0.33 7.61
C ASN A 22 22.31 -0.91 6.82
N TYR A 23 21.15 -0.36 7.13
CA TYR A 23 19.96 -0.59 6.38
C TYR A 23 20.07 0.26 5.11
N ASP A 24 20.38 -0.39 4.00
CA ASP A 24 20.13 0.20 2.68
C ASP A 24 18.68 -0.15 2.30
N PRO A 25 17.77 0.83 2.19
CA PRO A 25 16.38 0.59 1.76
C PRO A 25 16.29 -0.16 0.43
N LYS A 26 17.33 -0.07 -0.40
CA LYS A 26 17.45 -0.81 -1.66
C LYS A 26 17.68 -2.32 -1.49
N TYR A 27 18.00 -2.81 -0.27
CA TYR A 27 18.29 -4.22 -0.01
C TYR A 27 17.14 -5.07 0.52
N ILE A 28 15.92 -4.52 0.68
CA ILE A 28 14.74 -5.37 0.76
C ILE A 28 14.30 -5.75 -0.66
N LYS A 29 15.24 -6.29 -1.43
CA LYS A 29 14.93 -7.12 -2.58
C LYS A 29 14.67 -8.53 -2.08
N ARG A 30 13.48 -8.80 -1.57
CA ARG A 30 12.93 -10.13 -1.72
C ARG A 30 12.67 -10.32 -3.21
N ASP A 31 13.24 -11.37 -3.80
CA ASP A 31 12.81 -11.86 -5.10
C ASP A 31 11.30 -12.07 -5.03
N TYR A 32 10.57 -11.16 -5.65
CA TYR A 32 9.12 -11.18 -5.68
C TYR A 32 8.72 -12.23 -6.70
N ASN A 33 8.55 -13.47 -6.22
CA ASN A 33 8.00 -14.58 -6.99
C ASN A 33 6.46 -14.52 -7.03
N ALA A 34 5.90 -13.38 -7.39
CA ALA A 34 4.50 -13.34 -7.79
C ALA A 34 4.39 -13.86 -9.21
N THR A 35 4.33 -15.18 -9.35
CA THR A 35 4.27 -15.88 -10.63
C THR A 35 3.07 -15.49 -11.48
N TRP A 36 1.97 -15.04 -10.87
CA TRP A 36 0.76 -14.64 -11.58
C TRP A 36 0.89 -13.33 -12.36
N GLN A 37 1.74 -12.39 -11.93
CA GLN A 37 1.94 -11.09 -12.59
C GLN A 37 2.50 -11.25 -14.01
N TYR A 38 3.26 -12.30 -14.24
CA TYR A 38 3.92 -12.61 -15.52
C TYR A 38 3.10 -13.54 -16.42
N ASN A 39 1.93 -14.02 -15.98
CA ASN A 39 1.08 -14.91 -16.77
C ASN A 39 0.47 -14.23 -18.01
N PHE A 40 0.54 -12.90 -18.11
CA PHE A 40 0.07 -12.17 -19.29
C PHE A 40 1.05 -12.19 -20.46
N ASN A 41 2.33 -12.53 -20.25
CA ASN A 41 3.40 -12.54 -21.25
C ASN A 41 3.51 -11.23 -22.06
N ILE A 42 3.33 -10.08 -21.39
CA ILE A 42 3.39 -8.76 -22.01
C ILE A 42 4.64 -8.04 -21.52
N ALA A 43 5.70 -8.05 -22.34
CA ALA A 43 7.01 -7.46 -22.01
C ALA A 43 6.92 -5.96 -21.65
N GLU A 44 5.99 -5.24 -22.27
CA GLU A 44 5.71 -3.82 -21.98
C GLU A 44 5.20 -3.64 -20.55
N LEU A 45 4.28 -4.48 -20.10
CA LEU A 45 3.72 -4.45 -18.75
C LEU A 45 4.78 -4.77 -17.71
N ASP A 46 5.63 -5.78 -17.98
CA ASP A 46 6.74 -6.16 -17.10
C ASP A 46 7.72 -5.01 -16.90
N SER A 47 8.04 -4.28 -17.98
CA SER A 47 8.89 -3.09 -17.94
C SER A 47 8.27 -1.97 -17.07
N LEU A 48 6.97 -1.72 -17.21
CA LEU A 48 6.24 -0.71 -16.42
C LEU A 48 6.20 -1.07 -14.93
N ILE A 49 5.99 -2.34 -14.61
CA ILE A 49 6.03 -2.83 -13.21
C ILE A 49 7.42 -2.62 -12.62
N ALA A 50 8.48 -2.97 -13.38
CA ALA A 50 9.86 -2.78 -12.92
C ALA A 50 10.19 -1.30 -12.65
N GLU A 51 9.74 -0.39 -13.52
CA GLU A 51 9.92 1.05 -13.36
C GLU A 51 9.11 1.59 -12.16
N ALA A 52 7.87 1.14 -11.98
CA ALA A 52 7.06 1.53 -10.82
C ALA A 52 7.72 1.09 -9.50
N LEU A 53 8.16 -0.15 -9.40
CA LEU A 53 8.84 -0.69 -8.21
C LEU A 53 10.16 0.03 -7.90
N LYS A 54 10.78 0.63 -8.90
CA LYS A 54 12.03 1.38 -8.73
C LYS A 54 11.83 2.83 -8.30
N ASN A 55 10.77 3.48 -8.79
CA ASN A 55 10.64 4.94 -8.76
C ASN A 55 9.45 5.45 -7.92
N ASN A 56 8.60 4.56 -7.38
CA ASN A 56 7.39 4.97 -6.67
C ASN A 56 7.68 5.47 -5.26
N GLU A 57 7.21 6.67 -4.93
CA GLU A 57 7.46 7.32 -3.64
C GLU A 57 6.67 6.72 -2.47
N ASP A 58 5.50 6.12 -2.72
CA ASP A 58 4.73 5.45 -1.65
C ASP A 58 5.46 4.20 -1.19
N LEU A 59 6.07 3.46 -2.11
CA LEU A 59 6.92 2.31 -1.80
C LEU A 59 8.17 2.73 -1.03
N GLU A 60 8.82 3.83 -1.43
CA GLU A 60 9.97 4.39 -0.70
C GLU A 60 9.56 4.85 0.71
N THR A 61 8.41 5.51 0.84
CA THR A 61 7.85 5.93 2.13
C THR A 61 7.58 4.73 3.04
N ALA A 62 6.99 3.65 2.53
CA ALA A 62 6.77 2.42 3.29
C ALA A 62 8.09 1.78 3.75
N SER A 63 9.13 1.81 2.90
CA SER A 63 10.48 1.36 3.24
C SER A 63 11.11 2.19 4.37
N LEU A 64 10.95 3.51 4.34
CA LEU A 64 11.41 4.40 5.41
C LEU A 64 10.65 4.20 6.71
N ASN A 65 9.35 3.91 6.66
CA ASN A 65 8.54 3.56 7.83
C ASN A 65 9.03 2.26 8.48
N LEU A 66 9.36 1.25 7.69
CA LEU A 66 10.00 0.03 8.18
C LEU A 66 11.33 0.34 8.87
N TYR A 67 12.19 1.15 8.25
CA TYR A 67 13.45 1.56 8.86
C TYR A 67 13.26 2.27 10.20
N GLN A 68 12.28 3.18 10.29
CA GLN A 68 11.93 3.85 11.54
C GLN A 68 11.45 2.84 12.62
N ALA A 69 10.62 1.86 12.25
CA ALA A 69 10.16 0.83 13.17
C ALA A 69 11.34 -0.01 13.70
N MET A 70 12.29 -0.40 12.85
CA MET A 70 13.51 -1.09 13.26
C MET A 70 14.35 -0.28 14.24
N LEU A 71 14.50 1.04 14.01
CA LEU A 71 15.22 1.93 14.92
C LEU A 71 14.51 2.04 16.28
N ARG A 72 13.18 2.12 16.30
CA ARG A 72 12.38 2.12 17.55
C ARG A 72 12.54 0.82 18.32
N ALA A 73 12.53 -0.32 17.65
CA ALA A 73 12.78 -1.61 18.28
C ALA A 73 14.20 -1.68 18.87
N ASN A 74 15.21 -1.15 18.18
CA ASN A 74 16.58 -1.06 18.69
C ASN A 74 16.69 -0.11 19.90
N ILE A 75 15.93 1.00 19.93
CA ILE A 75 15.84 1.88 21.12
C ILE A 75 15.23 1.10 22.29
N ALA A 76 14.10 0.41 22.09
CA ALA A 76 13.48 -0.41 23.13
C ALA A 76 14.41 -1.54 23.63
N LEU A 77 15.21 -2.12 22.74
CA LEU A 77 16.25 -3.10 23.10
C LEU A 77 17.35 -2.46 23.97
N SER A 78 17.75 -1.20 23.67
CA SER A 78 18.77 -0.51 24.44
C SER A 78 18.35 -0.19 25.87
N ASP A 79 17.04 -0.12 26.16
CA ASP A 79 16.51 0.08 27.51
C ASP A 79 16.77 -1.12 28.45
N LEU A 80 17.10 -2.29 27.89
CA LEU A 80 17.55 -3.46 28.67
C LEU A 80 19.01 -3.36 29.14
N ALA A 81 19.79 -2.44 28.58
CA ALA A 81 21.20 -2.25 28.87
C ALA A 81 21.42 -1.05 29.81
N PRO A 82 22.56 -1.01 30.54
CA PRO A 82 22.92 0.16 31.31
C PRO A 82 23.08 1.41 30.46
N THR A 83 22.52 2.54 30.93
CA THR A 83 22.58 3.85 30.25
C THR A 83 23.67 4.72 30.87
N PRO A 84 24.76 5.04 30.15
CA PRO A 84 25.77 5.99 30.60
C PRO A 84 25.30 7.41 30.38
N SER A 85 25.68 8.31 31.29
CA SER A 85 25.52 9.74 31.14
C SER A 85 26.72 10.49 31.66
N ALA A 86 27.01 11.64 31.09
CA ALA A 86 28.05 12.53 31.56
C ALA A 86 27.55 13.97 31.59
N SER A 87 27.83 14.68 32.66
CA SER A 87 27.45 16.08 32.79
C SER A 87 28.56 16.91 33.40
N THR A 88 28.63 18.17 33.00
CA THR A 88 29.48 19.18 33.65
C THR A 88 28.63 20.42 33.90
N ARG A 89 28.82 21.01 35.06
CA ARG A 89 28.07 22.20 35.48
C ARG A 89 29.02 23.23 36.11
N ALA A 90 28.87 24.48 35.74
CA ALA A 90 29.47 25.63 36.42
C ALA A 90 28.33 26.44 37.02
N SER A 91 28.44 26.76 38.30
CA SER A 91 27.47 27.61 39.00
C SER A 91 28.18 28.71 39.80
N SER A 92 27.53 29.85 39.94
CA SER A 92 27.97 30.93 40.77
C SER A 92 26.77 31.45 41.57
N ASN A 93 26.82 31.31 42.88
CA ASN A 93 25.76 31.71 43.78
C ASN A 93 26.24 32.88 44.66
N ARG A 94 25.44 33.95 44.81
CA ARG A 94 25.71 35.08 45.71
C ARG A 94 24.48 35.34 46.54
N ASP A 95 24.69 35.44 47.85
CA ASP A 95 23.64 35.92 48.75
C ASP A 95 23.52 37.44 48.59
N ILE A 96 22.42 37.90 48.06
CA ILE A 96 22.13 39.32 47.80
C ILE A 96 21.85 40.08 49.11
N LYS A 97 21.30 39.41 50.14
CA LYS A 97 20.95 40.02 51.42
C LYS A 97 22.19 40.13 52.35
N ALA A 98 23.03 39.11 52.36
CA ALA A 98 24.19 39.06 53.22
C ALA A 98 25.41 39.79 52.63
N GLY A 99 25.40 40.24 51.37
CA GLY A 99 26.47 40.97 50.73
C GLY A 99 27.78 40.20 50.56
N GLY A 100 27.77 38.89 50.63
CA GLY A 100 28.91 38.01 50.60
C GLY A 100 29.58 37.86 49.23
N ALA A 101 30.74 37.24 49.17
CA ALA A 101 31.44 36.89 47.95
C ALA A 101 30.67 35.81 47.20
N SER A 102 30.72 35.81 45.88
CA SER A 102 30.08 34.75 45.06
C SER A 102 30.77 33.40 45.27
N ALA A 103 30.04 32.42 45.73
CA ALA A 103 30.51 31.02 45.74
C ALA A 103 30.45 30.44 44.30
N ARG A 104 31.59 30.00 43.80
CA ARG A 104 31.69 29.31 42.51
C ARG A 104 31.77 27.80 42.76
N SER A 105 31.12 27.01 41.92
CA SER A 105 31.25 25.56 41.96
C SER A 105 31.29 25.01 40.52
N PHE A 106 32.29 24.20 40.28
CA PHE A 106 32.46 23.43 39.05
C PHE A 106 32.31 21.96 39.39
N THR A 107 31.34 21.29 38.77
CA THR A 107 31.09 19.89 38.99
C THR A 107 31.19 19.12 37.66
N ALA A 108 31.77 17.94 37.70
CA ALA A 108 31.77 16.97 36.63
C ALA A 108 31.26 15.64 37.19
N ASP A 109 30.36 15.02 36.47
CA ASP A 109 29.73 13.76 36.83
C ASP A 109 29.68 12.82 35.61
N VAL A 110 30.07 11.57 35.83
CA VAL A 110 29.87 10.45 34.89
C VAL A 110 29.10 9.41 35.64
N SER A 111 27.92 9.05 35.14
CA SER A 111 27.06 8.10 35.83
C SER A 111 26.59 6.98 34.90
N LEU A 112 26.25 5.87 35.49
CA LEU A 112 25.66 4.70 34.85
C LEU A 112 24.38 4.38 35.61
N SER A 113 23.28 4.25 34.88
CA SER A 113 21.98 3.86 35.42
C SER A 113 21.46 2.63 34.68
N TRP A 114 20.92 1.67 35.40
CA TRP A 114 20.37 0.45 34.84
C TRP A 114 19.16 -0.01 35.63
N GLU A 115 17.98 -0.08 34.94
CA GLU A 115 16.80 -0.75 35.48
C GLU A 115 16.91 -2.24 35.19
N LEU A 116 16.93 -3.05 36.26
CA LEU A 116 16.93 -4.51 36.14
C LEU A 116 15.53 -4.99 35.76
N ASP A 117 15.40 -5.57 34.56
CA ASP A 117 14.11 -6.08 34.07
C ASP A 117 13.75 -7.46 34.61
N ILE A 118 13.70 -7.60 35.96
CA ILE A 118 13.44 -8.85 36.64
C ILE A 118 12.07 -9.44 36.30
N PHE A 119 11.10 -8.59 36.04
CA PHE A 119 9.72 -8.98 35.77
C PHE A 119 9.36 -8.96 34.26
N GLY A 120 10.28 -8.59 33.41
CA GLY A 120 10.09 -8.60 31.96
C GLY A 120 9.19 -7.46 31.44
N ARG A 121 9.14 -6.32 32.12
CA ARG A 121 8.41 -5.14 31.67
C ARG A 121 9.05 -4.53 30.43
N ILE A 122 10.35 -4.28 30.49
CA ILE A 122 11.12 -3.67 29.39
C ILE A 122 11.21 -4.67 28.23
N TYR A 123 11.41 -5.96 28.53
CA TYR A 123 11.40 -7.00 27.52
C TYR A 123 10.07 -7.09 26.77
N ASN A 124 8.93 -6.98 27.46
CA ASN A 124 7.63 -6.97 26.78
C ASN A 124 7.46 -5.71 25.92
N ALA A 125 7.94 -4.54 26.33
CA ALA A 125 7.94 -3.33 25.50
C ALA A 125 8.83 -3.49 24.24
N TYR A 126 9.99 -4.15 24.36
CA TYR A 126 10.83 -4.51 23.22
C TYR A 126 10.11 -5.49 22.28
N GLU A 127 9.46 -6.54 22.80
CA GLU A 127 8.70 -7.49 21.96
C GLU A 127 7.53 -6.78 21.24
N SER A 128 6.85 -5.82 21.87
CA SER A 128 5.86 -5.00 21.20
C SER A 128 6.47 -4.25 20.03
N ALA A 129 7.56 -3.51 20.24
CA ALA A 129 8.25 -2.78 19.17
C ALA A 129 8.79 -3.71 18.05
N ARG A 130 9.17 -4.95 18.39
CA ARG A 130 9.57 -5.97 17.42
C ARG A 130 8.39 -6.39 16.53
N PHE A 131 7.22 -6.62 17.11
CA PHE A 131 6.02 -6.94 16.35
C PHE A 131 5.52 -5.76 15.50
N GLU A 132 5.68 -4.50 15.96
CA GLU A 132 5.46 -3.30 15.15
C GLU A 132 6.41 -3.25 13.95
N THR A 133 7.66 -3.70 14.11
CA THR A 133 8.61 -3.82 12.98
C THR A 133 8.13 -4.86 11.96
N ILE A 134 7.61 -6.01 12.43
CA ILE A 134 7.02 -7.04 11.56
C ILE A 134 5.79 -6.48 10.83
N ALA A 135 4.92 -5.75 11.53
CA ALA A 135 3.77 -5.11 10.92
C ALA A 135 4.17 -4.10 9.83
N SER A 136 5.22 -3.31 10.07
CA SER A 136 5.76 -2.36 9.08
C SER A 136 6.39 -3.06 7.86
N LEU A 137 7.01 -4.22 8.05
CA LEU A 137 7.51 -5.06 6.94
C LEU A 137 6.36 -5.57 6.08
N LEU A 138 5.30 -6.07 6.71
CA LEU A 138 4.13 -6.59 6.01
C LEU A 138 3.35 -5.47 5.31
N ASN A 139 3.32 -4.26 5.89
CA ASN A 139 2.79 -3.08 5.23
C ASN A 139 3.58 -2.71 3.95
N LEU A 140 4.91 -2.82 3.98
CA LEU A 140 5.74 -2.61 2.80
C LEU A 140 5.39 -3.61 1.68
N GLU A 141 5.17 -4.88 2.04
CA GLU A 141 4.76 -5.91 1.07
C GLU A 141 3.35 -5.62 0.50
N ASP A 142 2.39 -5.20 1.35
CA ASP A 142 1.03 -4.83 0.89
C ASP A 142 1.04 -3.62 -0.05
N VAL A 143 1.82 -2.58 0.27
CA VAL A 143 2.01 -1.40 -0.61
C VAL A 143 2.61 -1.83 -1.95
N ARG A 144 3.59 -2.73 -1.94
CA ARG A 144 4.22 -3.26 -3.14
C ARG A 144 3.24 -4.03 -4.02
N GLU A 145 2.46 -4.96 -3.45
CA GLU A 145 1.42 -5.70 -4.17
C GLU A 145 0.35 -4.75 -4.73
N SER A 146 -0.09 -3.79 -3.93
CA SER A 146 -1.07 -2.80 -4.34
C SER A 146 -0.57 -1.92 -5.49
N LEU A 147 0.71 -1.53 -5.47
CA LEU A 147 1.33 -0.77 -6.56
C LEU A 147 1.34 -1.58 -7.86
N VAL A 148 1.78 -2.84 -7.81
CA VAL A 148 1.81 -3.72 -8.99
C VAL A 148 0.41 -3.89 -9.57
N ASN A 149 -0.60 -4.18 -8.74
CA ASN A 149 -1.99 -4.31 -9.17
C ASN A 149 -2.54 -3.00 -9.78
N SER A 150 -2.14 -1.85 -9.24
CA SER A 150 -2.53 -0.55 -9.77
C SER A 150 -1.92 -0.29 -11.15
N VAL A 151 -0.65 -0.66 -11.36
CA VAL A 151 0.03 -0.55 -12.67
C VAL A 151 -0.65 -1.45 -13.70
N ILE A 152 -0.93 -2.71 -13.35
CA ILE A 152 -1.61 -3.68 -14.22
C ILE A 152 -3.00 -3.17 -14.60
N SER A 153 -3.78 -2.70 -13.62
CA SER A 153 -5.13 -2.18 -13.84
C SER A 153 -5.12 -0.91 -14.72
N ALA A 154 -4.17 0.00 -14.50
CA ALA A 154 -4.02 1.19 -15.32
C ALA A 154 -3.61 0.86 -16.76
N TYR A 155 -2.71 -0.11 -16.95
CA TYR A 155 -2.31 -0.60 -18.26
C TYR A 155 -3.50 -1.15 -19.05
N PHE A 156 -4.26 -2.08 -18.47
CA PHE A 156 -5.43 -2.67 -19.14
C PHE A 156 -6.55 -1.66 -19.37
N ASN A 157 -6.71 -0.68 -18.49
CA ASN A 157 -7.66 0.41 -18.70
C ASN A 157 -7.29 1.26 -19.94
N ILE A 158 -6.00 1.55 -20.13
CA ILE A 158 -5.53 2.27 -21.34
C ILE A 158 -5.80 1.44 -22.59
N LEU A 159 -5.55 0.12 -22.56
CA LEU A 159 -5.84 -0.75 -23.69
C LEU A 159 -7.33 -0.77 -24.03
N TYR A 160 -8.19 -0.85 -23.03
CA TYR A 160 -9.65 -0.77 -23.20
C TYR A 160 -10.09 0.56 -23.81
N LEU A 161 -9.59 1.69 -23.31
CA LEU A 161 -9.93 3.01 -23.82
C LEU A 161 -9.41 3.24 -25.25
N ASN A 162 -8.24 2.71 -25.60
CA ASN A 162 -7.73 2.72 -26.96
C ASN A 162 -8.64 1.94 -27.92
N GLU A 163 -9.11 0.75 -27.52
CA GLU A 163 -10.04 -0.05 -28.30
C GLU A 163 -11.36 0.68 -28.50
N GLN A 164 -11.91 1.29 -27.44
CA GLN A 164 -13.12 2.09 -27.49
C GLN A 164 -12.98 3.27 -28.46
N LYS A 165 -11.85 3.99 -28.40
CA LYS A 165 -11.56 5.09 -29.33
C LYS A 165 -11.44 4.59 -30.76
N ALA A 166 -10.80 3.46 -31.01
CA ALA A 166 -10.68 2.87 -32.33
C ALA A 166 -12.06 2.53 -32.92
N ASN A 167 -12.96 1.94 -32.12
CA ASN A 167 -14.33 1.67 -32.52
C ASN A 167 -15.11 2.94 -32.89
N LEU A 168 -14.93 4.02 -32.08
CA LEU A 168 -15.55 5.33 -32.37
C LEU A 168 -15.02 5.95 -33.65
N LEU A 169 -13.71 5.86 -33.92
CA LEU A 169 -13.11 6.36 -35.18
C LEU A 169 -13.68 5.65 -36.40
N VAL A 170 -13.74 4.32 -36.37
CA VAL A 170 -14.34 3.57 -37.50
C VAL A 170 -15.79 3.97 -37.72
N ASN A 171 -16.58 4.18 -36.66
CA ASN A 171 -17.96 4.61 -36.79
C ASN A 171 -18.07 6.03 -37.32
N TYR A 172 -17.20 6.95 -36.88
CA TYR A 172 -17.14 8.32 -37.40
C TYR A 172 -16.82 8.34 -38.88
N GLU A 173 -15.83 7.56 -39.34
CA GLU A 173 -15.49 7.46 -40.77
C GLU A 173 -16.64 6.90 -41.61
N ASN A 174 -17.34 5.91 -41.15
CA ASN A 174 -18.51 5.33 -41.83
C ASN A 174 -19.65 6.34 -41.89
N MET A 175 -19.89 7.05 -40.79
CA MET A 175 -20.91 8.09 -40.72
C MET A 175 -20.58 9.27 -41.64
N LEU A 176 -19.29 9.65 -41.78
CA LEU A 176 -18.85 10.69 -42.70
C LEU A 176 -19.17 10.33 -44.16
N LYS A 177 -18.85 9.10 -44.56
CA LYS A 177 -19.20 8.58 -45.90
C LYS A 177 -20.71 8.59 -46.14
N LEU A 178 -21.49 8.18 -45.15
CA LEU A 178 -22.95 8.16 -45.25
C LEU A 178 -23.53 9.58 -45.36
N HIS A 179 -23.01 10.53 -44.58
CA HIS A 179 -23.41 11.96 -44.66
C HIS A 179 -23.16 12.54 -46.05
N GLU A 180 -22.00 12.29 -46.68
CA GLU A 180 -21.72 12.75 -48.05
C GLU A 180 -22.68 12.11 -49.06
N ILE A 181 -23.05 10.85 -48.94
CA ILE A 181 -24.06 10.19 -49.79
C ILE A 181 -25.43 10.87 -49.64
N ILE A 182 -25.85 11.17 -48.40
CA ILE A 182 -27.11 11.82 -48.09
C ILE A 182 -27.13 13.23 -48.70
N LYS A 183 -26.06 13.99 -48.57
CA LYS A 183 -25.90 15.35 -49.11
C LYS A 183 -26.04 15.35 -50.62
N ILE A 184 -25.45 14.39 -51.33
CA ILE A 184 -25.61 14.22 -52.77
C ILE A 184 -27.06 13.87 -53.12
N LYS A 185 -27.70 12.93 -52.41
CA LYS A 185 -29.07 12.53 -52.64
C LYS A 185 -30.06 13.69 -52.41
N GLU A 186 -29.86 14.47 -51.35
CA GLU A 186 -30.68 15.66 -51.05
C GLU A 186 -30.56 16.71 -52.15
N SER A 187 -29.34 17.03 -52.61
CA SER A 187 -29.12 17.97 -53.70
C SER A 187 -29.75 17.56 -55.03
N LEU A 188 -29.99 16.24 -55.21
CA LEU A 188 -30.70 15.67 -56.36
C LEU A 188 -32.23 15.52 -56.14
N GLY A 189 -32.74 15.99 -54.99
CA GLY A 189 -34.15 15.87 -54.62
C GLY A 189 -34.60 14.43 -54.35
N ARG A 190 -33.66 13.55 -54.03
CA ARG A 190 -33.90 12.10 -53.75
C ARG A 190 -33.87 11.76 -52.24
N GLU A 191 -33.66 12.72 -51.38
CA GLU A 191 -33.65 12.60 -49.95
C GLU A 191 -34.23 13.87 -49.32
N GLU A 192 -34.80 13.76 -48.10
CA GLU A 192 -35.38 14.89 -47.39
C GLU A 192 -34.30 15.73 -46.67
N PRO A 193 -34.48 17.06 -46.53
CA PRO A 193 -33.56 17.89 -45.72
C PRO A 193 -33.42 17.47 -44.28
N LEU A 194 -34.43 16.80 -43.73
CA LEU A 194 -34.41 16.20 -42.38
C LEU A 194 -33.31 15.16 -42.23
N ALA A 195 -33.15 14.26 -43.21
CA ALA A 195 -32.13 13.23 -43.23
C ALA A 195 -30.70 13.83 -43.21
N LEU A 196 -30.49 14.94 -43.96
CA LEU A 196 -29.21 15.66 -43.95
C LEU A 196 -28.90 16.23 -42.56
N SER A 197 -29.90 16.88 -41.92
CA SER A 197 -29.74 17.43 -40.57
C SER A 197 -29.46 16.34 -39.51
N GLN A 198 -30.17 15.18 -39.57
CA GLN A 198 -29.95 14.03 -38.67
C GLN A 198 -28.54 13.43 -38.84
N SER A 199 -28.06 13.32 -40.07
CA SER A 199 -26.72 12.81 -40.32
C SER A 199 -25.62 13.78 -39.83
N ALA A 200 -25.84 15.09 -39.95
CA ALA A 200 -24.92 16.10 -39.39
C ALA A 200 -24.91 16.07 -37.84
N GLU A 201 -26.07 15.93 -37.21
CA GLU A 201 -26.19 15.77 -35.75
C GLU A 201 -25.40 14.55 -35.24
N ASN A 202 -25.55 13.41 -35.93
CA ASN A 202 -24.82 12.18 -35.58
C ASN A 202 -23.29 12.36 -35.71
N LEU A 203 -22.80 13.03 -36.73
CA LEU A 203 -21.38 13.36 -36.89
C LEU A 203 -20.86 14.20 -35.72
N LEU A 204 -21.57 15.25 -35.34
CA LEU A 204 -21.19 16.11 -34.21
C LEU A 204 -21.21 15.34 -32.89
N SER A 205 -22.18 14.44 -32.69
CA SER A 205 -22.27 13.57 -31.52
C SER A 205 -21.08 12.61 -31.43
N LEU A 206 -20.70 11.98 -32.53
CA LEU A 206 -19.53 11.11 -32.60
C LEU A 206 -18.22 11.88 -32.38
N GLN A 207 -18.12 13.11 -32.89
CA GLN A 207 -16.97 13.99 -32.64
C GLN A 207 -16.84 14.32 -31.14
N ASN A 208 -17.95 14.63 -30.49
CA ASN A 208 -17.96 14.84 -29.02
C ASN A 208 -17.56 13.57 -28.25
N SER A 209 -17.99 12.40 -28.72
CA SER A 209 -17.62 11.11 -28.11
C SER A 209 -16.12 10.83 -28.27
N LEU A 210 -15.51 11.16 -29.42
CA LEU A 210 -14.06 11.07 -29.62
C LEU A 210 -13.30 12.03 -28.70
N ASN A 211 -13.77 13.27 -28.54
CA ASN A 211 -13.14 14.22 -27.62
C ASN A 211 -13.19 13.75 -26.16
N ASN A 212 -14.27 13.08 -25.77
CA ASN A 212 -14.38 12.49 -24.42
C ASN A 212 -13.45 11.28 -24.27
N ALA A 213 -13.37 10.40 -25.26
CA ALA A 213 -12.43 9.27 -25.25
C ALA A 213 -10.96 9.75 -25.14
N ASP A 214 -10.60 10.86 -25.79
CA ASP A 214 -9.27 11.46 -25.65
C ASP A 214 -9.01 12.00 -24.24
N LYS A 215 -10.01 12.62 -23.59
CA LYS A 215 -9.89 13.05 -22.19
C LYS A 215 -9.68 11.89 -21.24
N ASP A 216 -10.44 10.80 -21.42
CA ASP A 216 -10.35 9.61 -20.57
C ASP A 216 -9.00 8.92 -20.75
N LEU A 217 -8.51 8.81 -21.98
CA LEU A 217 -7.17 8.32 -22.28
C LEU A 217 -6.07 9.16 -21.61
N ASN A 218 -6.15 10.48 -21.74
CA ASN A 218 -5.16 11.38 -21.12
C ASN A 218 -5.17 11.23 -19.59
N ALA A 219 -6.34 11.12 -18.95
CA ALA A 219 -6.45 10.89 -17.52
C ALA A 219 -5.83 9.54 -17.09
N SER A 220 -6.06 8.47 -17.88
CA SER A 220 -5.46 7.15 -17.63
C SER A 220 -3.95 7.17 -17.82
N PHE A 221 -3.43 7.91 -18.81
CA PHE A 221 -1.99 8.08 -18.99
C PHE A 221 -1.35 8.83 -17.83
N GLU A 222 -1.95 9.91 -17.36
CA GLU A 222 -1.43 10.63 -16.20
C GLU A 222 -1.45 9.75 -14.95
N SER A 223 -2.47 8.89 -14.79
CA SER A 223 -2.50 7.91 -13.69
C SER A 223 -1.34 6.91 -13.79
N LEU A 224 -1.12 6.31 -14.95
CA LEU A 224 -0.01 5.37 -15.16
C LEU A 224 1.35 6.06 -14.98
N LYS A 225 1.53 7.27 -15.51
CA LYS A 225 2.73 8.08 -15.33
C LYS A 225 3.01 8.40 -13.86
N ASN A 226 1.97 8.69 -13.07
CA ASN A 226 2.14 8.91 -11.63
C ASN A 226 2.60 7.64 -10.89
N LEU A 227 2.15 6.46 -11.32
CA LEU A 227 2.57 5.19 -10.73
C LEU A 227 4.01 4.80 -11.11
N THR A 228 4.40 5.03 -12.36
CA THR A 228 5.67 4.52 -12.95
C THR A 228 6.75 5.57 -13.08
N ARG A 229 6.39 6.87 -13.06
CA ARG A 229 7.28 8.00 -13.38
C ARG A 229 7.86 7.96 -14.80
N THR A 230 7.24 7.22 -15.70
CA THR A 230 7.64 7.12 -17.11
C THR A 230 6.55 7.62 -18.05
N GLN A 231 6.97 8.06 -19.26
CA GLN A 231 6.05 8.34 -20.36
C GLN A 231 6.07 7.12 -21.28
N PHE A 232 5.08 6.27 -21.14
CA PHE A 232 4.98 5.04 -21.90
C PHE A 232 3.60 4.97 -22.58
N LEU A 233 3.58 4.56 -23.86
CA LEU A 233 2.36 4.33 -24.63
C LEU A 233 2.27 2.84 -24.96
N PRO A 234 1.28 2.11 -24.42
CA PRO A 234 1.08 0.71 -24.77
C PRO A 234 0.85 0.54 -26.26
N SER A 235 1.54 -0.43 -26.86
CA SER A 235 1.36 -0.79 -28.27
C SER A 235 0.36 -1.94 -28.48
N THR A 236 0.15 -2.75 -27.44
CA THR A 236 -0.77 -3.88 -27.47
C THR A 236 -2.23 -3.41 -27.35
N LYS A 237 -3.15 -4.10 -28.01
CA LYS A 237 -4.61 -3.86 -27.90
C LYS A 237 -5.25 -4.85 -26.92
N ILE A 238 -6.35 -4.45 -26.26
CA ILE A 238 -7.05 -5.32 -25.33
C ILE A 238 -7.64 -6.56 -26.02
N SER A 239 -8.03 -6.43 -27.29
CA SER A 239 -8.53 -7.54 -28.11
C SER A 239 -7.46 -8.61 -28.40
N GLU A 240 -6.17 -8.24 -28.34
CA GLU A 240 -5.04 -9.16 -28.60
C GLU A 240 -4.59 -9.91 -27.35
N ILE A 241 -5.11 -9.54 -26.17
CA ILE A 241 -4.72 -10.19 -24.91
C ILE A 241 -5.42 -11.51 -24.75
N SER A 242 -4.65 -12.57 -24.59
CA SER A 242 -5.13 -13.87 -24.16
C SER A 242 -5.50 -13.83 -22.69
N LEU A 243 -6.75 -14.16 -22.35
CA LEU A 243 -7.17 -14.27 -20.95
C LEU A 243 -6.53 -15.54 -20.35
N PRO A 244 -5.69 -15.42 -19.32
CA PRO A 244 -5.22 -16.60 -18.61
C PRO A 244 -6.40 -17.27 -17.91
N LYS A 245 -6.40 -18.61 -17.90
CA LYS A 245 -7.40 -19.35 -17.13
C LYS A 245 -7.06 -19.23 -15.65
N ALA A 246 -7.96 -18.65 -14.87
CA ALA A 246 -7.83 -18.68 -13.42
C ALA A 246 -8.06 -20.11 -12.93
N ASP A 247 -7.18 -20.60 -12.07
CA ASP A 247 -7.42 -21.84 -11.34
C ASP A 247 -8.37 -21.54 -10.16
N LEU A 248 -9.67 -21.46 -10.48
CA LEU A 248 -10.74 -21.30 -9.47
C LEU A 248 -11.03 -22.61 -8.73
N GLY A 249 -10.48 -23.73 -9.19
CA GLY A 249 -10.78 -25.07 -8.65
C GLY A 249 -10.47 -25.23 -7.16
N THR A 250 -9.70 -24.32 -6.60
CA THR A 250 -9.41 -24.28 -5.16
C THR A 250 -10.30 -23.31 -4.37
N ILE A 251 -11.13 -22.50 -5.06
CA ILE A 251 -12.03 -21.49 -4.45
C ILE A 251 -13.51 -21.75 -4.77
N SER A 252 -13.88 -22.86 -5.40
CA SER A 252 -15.29 -23.20 -5.38
C SER A 252 -15.75 -23.16 -3.92
N ALA A 253 -16.58 -22.16 -3.62
CA ALA A 253 -16.98 -21.80 -2.25
C ALA A 253 -17.67 -22.97 -1.53
N GLU A 254 -18.07 -23.99 -2.26
CA GLU A 254 -18.77 -25.14 -1.75
C GLU A 254 -18.14 -26.42 -2.30
N ASN A 255 -17.68 -27.28 -1.41
CA ASN A 255 -17.62 -28.71 -1.70
C ASN A 255 -19.05 -29.17 -2.04
N ASN A 256 -19.20 -30.28 -2.76
CA ASN A 256 -20.50 -30.91 -3.07
C ASN A 256 -21.45 -31.07 -1.86
N ASP A 257 -20.96 -30.80 -0.64
CA ASP A 257 -21.66 -30.89 0.64
C ASP A 257 -21.95 -29.53 1.31
N GLY A 258 -21.71 -28.39 0.63
CA GLY A 258 -21.99 -27.05 1.16
C GLY A 258 -20.98 -26.55 2.23
N GLU A 259 -19.87 -27.25 2.43
CA GLU A 259 -18.81 -26.81 3.34
C GLU A 259 -17.74 -25.99 2.60
N LEU A 260 -17.29 -24.87 3.22
CA LEU A 260 -16.20 -24.04 2.71
C LEU A 260 -14.92 -24.89 2.52
N ASN A 261 -14.40 -24.89 1.32
CA ASN A 261 -13.16 -25.63 1.02
C ASN A 261 -11.97 -25.02 1.77
N ILE A 262 -11.50 -25.68 2.82
CA ILE A 262 -10.48 -25.20 3.76
C ILE A 262 -9.12 -24.95 3.11
N SER A 263 -8.87 -25.50 1.91
CA SER A 263 -7.55 -25.42 1.26
C SER A 263 -7.14 -23.98 0.89
N TRP A 264 -8.07 -23.09 0.58
CA TRP A 264 -7.80 -21.69 0.25
C TRP A 264 -7.73 -20.77 1.47
N LEU A 265 -8.37 -21.13 2.60
CA LEU A 265 -8.23 -20.39 3.87
C LEU A 265 -6.76 -20.33 4.33
N SER A 266 -5.98 -21.39 4.09
CA SER A 266 -4.56 -21.40 4.41
C SER A 266 -3.76 -20.39 3.59
N ARG A 267 -4.17 -20.11 2.35
CA ARG A 267 -3.56 -19.09 1.48
C ARG A 267 -3.91 -17.67 1.94
N LEU A 268 -5.16 -17.43 2.36
CA LEU A 268 -5.54 -16.13 2.93
C LEU A 268 -4.72 -15.75 4.16
N SER A 269 -4.28 -16.74 4.96
CA SER A 269 -3.37 -16.50 6.08
C SER A 269 -1.98 -16.03 5.64
N SER A 270 -1.60 -16.12 4.37
CA SER A 270 -0.34 -15.58 3.84
C SER A 270 -0.45 -14.16 3.32
N ARG A 271 -1.65 -13.58 3.24
CA ARG A 271 -1.88 -12.19 2.80
C ARG A 271 -1.13 -11.21 3.72
N PRO A 272 -0.41 -10.22 3.12
CA PRO A 272 0.34 -9.24 3.91
C PRO A 272 -0.55 -8.42 4.85
N ASP A 273 -1.74 -7.99 4.43
CA ASP A 273 -2.67 -7.19 5.22
C ASP A 273 -3.24 -7.95 6.43
N VAL A 274 -3.56 -9.24 6.27
CA VAL A 274 -4.03 -10.11 7.36
C VAL A 274 -2.90 -10.36 8.37
N ASN A 275 -1.70 -10.66 7.88
CA ASN A 275 -0.54 -10.87 8.72
C ASN A 275 -0.08 -9.59 9.42
N MET A 276 -0.20 -8.42 8.77
CA MET A 276 0.03 -7.12 9.38
C MET A 276 -0.91 -6.89 10.57
N ALA A 277 -2.21 -7.13 10.40
CA ALA A 277 -3.18 -7.00 11.48
C ALA A 277 -2.90 -7.98 12.63
N LEU A 278 -2.43 -9.22 12.33
CA LEU A 278 -2.00 -10.19 13.33
C LEU A 278 -0.73 -9.73 14.08
N ALA A 279 0.24 -9.16 13.37
CA ALA A 279 1.44 -8.60 13.98
C ALA A 279 1.11 -7.43 14.92
N GLN A 280 0.23 -6.53 14.51
CA GLN A 280 -0.28 -5.43 15.35
C GLN A 280 -1.02 -5.95 16.59
N LEU A 281 -1.82 -7.00 16.45
CA LEU A 281 -2.48 -7.66 17.57
C LEU A 281 -1.44 -8.21 18.59
N ASN A 282 -0.38 -8.85 18.09
CA ASN A 282 0.70 -9.35 18.94
C ASN A 282 1.46 -8.20 19.63
N ALA A 283 1.72 -7.08 18.93
CA ALA A 283 2.29 -5.88 19.53
C ALA A 283 1.45 -5.38 20.70
N GLY A 284 0.13 -5.20 20.48
CA GLY A 284 -0.80 -4.78 21.53
C GLY A 284 -0.91 -5.76 22.69
N PHE A 285 -0.75 -7.07 22.44
CA PHE A 285 -0.70 -8.06 23.51
C PHE A 285 0.54 -7.89 24.40
N TYR A 286 1.70 -7.61 23.81
CA TYR A 286 2.92 -7.38 24.58
C TYR A 286 2.89 -6.02 25.32
N ASP A 287 2.27 -4.99 24.75
CA ASP A 287 2.02 -3.72 25.45
C ASP A 287 1.08 -3.89 26.64
N TYR A 288 0.02 -4.69 26.47
CA TYR A 288 -0.87 -5.05 27.58
C TYR A 288 -0.10 -5.80 28.68
N LYS A 289 0.76 -6.76 28.32
CA LYS A 289 1.64 -7.45 29.26
C LYS A 289 2.62 -6.51 29.98
N ALA A 290 3.23 -5.56 29.25
CA ALA A 290 4.10 -4.55 29.86
C ALA A 290 3.34 -3.72 30.89
N SER A 291 2.12 -3.27 30.57
CA SER A 291 1.25 -2.51 31.46
C SER A 291 0.83 -3.30 32.72
N GLN A 292 0.66 -4.62 32.62
CA GLN A 292 0.46 -5.48 33.81
C GLN A 292 1.68 -5.46 34.73
N LYS A 293 2.89 -5.39 34.17
CA LYS A 293 4.14 -5.37 34.93
C LYS A 293 4.46 -4.01 35.56
N ASP A 294 3.78 -2.94 35.13
CA ASP A 294 3.94 -1.61 35.74
C ASP A 294 3.53 -1.53 37.22
N PHE A 295 2.74 -2.48 37.70
CA PHE A 295 2.42 -2.58 39.14
C PHE A 295 3.56 -3.12 39.99
N LEU A 296 4.56 -3.78 39.39
CA LEU A 296 5.62 -4.45 40.10
C LEU A 296 6.74 -3.51 40.53
N PRO A 297 7.48 -3.80 41.59
CA PRO A 297 8.63 -3.02 42.01
C PRO A 297 9.68 -2.92 40.91
N ARG A 298 10.27 -1.73 40.74
CA ARG A 298 11.40 -1.52 39.81
C ARG A 298 12.68 -1.37 40.63
N ILE A 299 13.70 -2.09 40.20
CA ILE A 299 15.02 -2.07 40.82
C ILE A 299 15.99 -1.38 39.87
N ASN A 300 16.53 -0.26 40.32
CA ASN A 300 17.53 0.50 39.57
C ASN A 300 18.88 0.41 40.26
N LEU A 301 19.91 0.07 39.50
CA LEU A 301 21.30 0.14 39.88
C LEU A 301 21.90 1.45 39.34
N GLY A 302 22.60 2.18 40.19
CA GLY A 302 23.32 3.39 39.80
C GLY A 302 24.76 3.35 40.27
N GLY A 303 25.62 3.88 39.44
CA GLY A 303 27.02 4.16 39.79
C GLY A 303 27.44 5.52 39.25
N SER A 304 28.19 6.30 40.03
CA SER A 304 28.71 7.58 39.52
C SER A 304 30.11 7.87 40.01
N LEU A 305 30.86 8.56 39.16
CA LEU A 305 32.14 9.17 39.41
C LEU A 305 31.95 10.68 39.30
N SER A 306 32.17 11.39 40.40
CA SER A 306 31.95 12.84 40.43
C SER A 306 33.14 13.61 41.01
N SER A 307 33.23 14.85 40.62
CA SER A 307 34.16 15.86 41.15
C SER A 307 33.42 17.16 41.35
N SER A 308 33.76 17.85 42.45
CA SER A 308 33.28 19.20 42.73
C SER A 308 34.46 20.06 43.28
N SER A 309 34.66 21.24 42.70
CA SER A 309 35.72 22.17 43.10
C SER A 309 35.26 23.61 42.90
N ASP A 310 35.87 24.52 43.64
CA ASP A 310 35.76 25.98 43.43
C ASP A 310 36.62 26.47 42.27
N LYS A 311 37.57 25.64 41.77
CA LYS A 311 38.47 25.93 40.65
C LYS A 311 38.22 25.02 39.47
N ILE A 312 38.18 25.59 38.29
CA ILE A 312 37.95 24.84 37.04
C ILE A 312 39.09 23.83 36.74
N SER A 313 40.33 24.12 37.18
CA SER A 313 41.47 23.20 37.04
C SER A 313 41.28 21.86 37.73
N ASP A 314 40.52 21.84 38.82
CA ASP A 314 40.34 20.68 39.67
C ASP A 314 38.96 20.02 39.44
N ALA A 315 38.14 20.61 38.59
CA ALA A 315 36.77 20.12 38.26
C ALA A 315 36.74 18.70 37.69
N TYR A 316 37.85 18.24 37.09
CA TYR A 316 37.95 16.93 36.45
C TYR A 316 38.85 15.93 37.22
N THR A 317 39.07 16.19 38.48
CA THR A 317 39.88 15.31 39.37
C THR A 317 39.03 14.27 40.07
N PHE A 318 38.10 13.61 39.38
CA PHE A 318 37.15 12.64 39.91
C PHE A 318 37.63 11.95 41.18
N ASN A 319 37.10 12.37 42.31
CA ASN A 319 37.52 11.95 43.64
C ASN A 319 36.42 11.23 44.45
N LEU A 320 35.20 11.22 43.94
CA LEU A 320 34.07 10.59 44.60
C LEU A 320 33.49 9.48 43.70
N LEU A 321 33.55 8.23 44.16
CA LEU A 321 32.89 7.09 43.59
C LEU A 321 31.67 6.76 44.44
N SER A 322 30.48 6.72 43.82
CA SER A 322 29.23 6.38 44.51
C SER A 322 28.57 5.24 43.80
N GLY A 323 27.93 4.34 44.56
CA GLY A 323 27.05 3.31 44.05
C GLY A 323 25.73 3.32 44.83
N ASN A 324 24.65 3.15 44.14
CA ASN A 324 23.32 3.11 44.75
C ASN A 324 22.43 2.03 44.13
N VAL A 325 21.59 1.47 44.98
CA VAL A 325 20.48 0.60 44.57
C VAL A 325 19.22 1.29 45.05
N SER A 326 18.28 1.51 44.11
CA SER A 326 17.00 2.10 44.46
C SER A 326 15.86 1.17 44.04
N ILE A 327 14.86 1.05 44.91
CA ILE A 327 13.64 0.29 44.64
C ILE A 327 12.48 1.25 44.62
N SER A 328 11.84 1.39 43.46
CA SER A 328 10.59 2.15 43.33
C SER A 328 9.40 1.21 43.45
N LEU A 329 8.33 1.70 44.08
CA LEU A 329 7.11 0.95 44.36
C LEU A 329 5.91 1.61 43.61
N PRO A 330 5.77 1.38 42.27
CA PRO A 330 4.76 2.05 41.48
C PRO A 330 3.32 1.77 41.91
N PHE A 331 3.06 0.60 42.51
CA PHE A 331 1.72 0.20 42.96
C PHE A 331 1.11 1.16 43.98
N LEU A 332 1.88 2.04 44.62
CA LEU A 332 1.36 3.10 45.47
C LEU A 332 0.52 4.11 44.68
N ASN A 333 0.71 4.21 43.37
CA ASN A 333 -0.14 4.97 42.46
C ASN A 333 -1.19 4.10 41.75
N PHE A 334 -1.85 3.22 42.54
CA PHE A 334 -2.76 2.17 42.05
C PHE A 334 -3.83 2.69 41.11
N TYR A 335 -4.44 3.84 41.42
CA TYR A 335 -5.54 4.36 40.61
C TYR A 335 -5.10 4.65 39.16
N LYS A 336 -3.96 5.37 38.99
CA LYS A 336 -3.42 5.69 37.68
C LYS A 336 -3.00 4.42 36.91
N LEU A 337 -2.29 3.51 37.55
CA LEU A 337 -1.85 2.27 36.94
C LEU A 337 -3.03 1.42 36.47
N ARG A 338 -4.10 1.35 37.28
CA ARG A 338 -5.33 0.64 36.92
C ARG A 338 -6.01 1.24 35.69
N GLN A 339 -6.03 2.58 35.57
CA GLN A 339 -6.61 3.20 34.37
C GLN A 339 -5.74 2.94 33.14
N ASN A 340 -4.41 3.04 33.25
CA ASN A 340 -3.50 2.73 32.14
C ASN A 340 -3.66 1.26 31.70
N LEU A 341 -3.76 0.31 32.60
CA LEU A 341 -3.99 -1.09 32.29
C LEU A 341 -5.31 -1.29 31.52
N LYS A 342 -6.39 -0.61 31.95
CA LYS A 342 -7.68 -0.68 31.23
C LYS A 342 -7.62 -0.06 29.84
N ILE A 343 -6.84 1.01 29.66
CA ILE A 343 -6.60 1.63 28.35
C ILE A 343 -5.86 0.61 27.45
N SER A 344 -4.81 -0.01 27.95
CA SER A 344 -4.04 -1.01 27.20
C SER A 344 -4.88 -2.26 26.86
N GLU A 345 -5.74 -2.71 27.79
CA GLU A 345 -6.70 -3.81 27.56
C GLU A 345 -7.72 -3.45 26.47
N ALA A 346 -8.24 -2.22 26.49
CA ALA A 346 -9.17 -1.75 25.47
C ALA A 346 -8.51 -1.64 24.10
N GLU A 347 -7.24 -1.19 24.03
CA GLU A 347 -6.48 -1.13 22.77
C GLU A 347 -6.19 -2.54 22.23
N PHE A 348 -5.79 -3.48 23.07
CA PHE A 348 -5.63 -4.88 22.66
C PHE A 348 -6.94 -5.47 22.09
N ASN A 349 -8.08 -5.23 22.75
CA ASN A 349 -9.38 -5.69 22.25
C ASN A 349 -9.76 -5.03 20.91
N LYS A 350 -9.44 -3.76 20.72
CA LYS A 350 -9.64 -3.04 19.46
C LYS A 350 -8.79 -3.66 18.33
N LEU A 351 -7.53 -3.99 18.60
CA LEU A 351 -6.64 -4.65 17.63
C LEU A 351 -7.15 -6.06 17.29
N ARG A 352 -7.70 -6.81 18.26
CA ARG A 352 -8.35 -8.11 18.03
C ARG A 352 -9.53 -7.98 17.08
N LEU A 353 -10.42 -7.01 17.32
CA LEU A 353 -11.56 -6.75 16.44
C LEU A 353 -11.12 -6.31 15.04
N ASN A 354 -10.02 -5.54 14.94
CA ASN A 354 -9.44 -5.15 13.66
C ASN A 354 -8.92 -6.35 12.88
N TYR A 355 -8.21 -7.28 13.54
CA TYR A 355 -7.77 -8.53 12.91
C TYR A 355 -8.95 -9.38 12.41
N GLU A 356 -9.97 -9.60 13.26
CA GLU A 356 -11.19 -10.34 12.88
C GLU A 356 -11.89 -9.70 11.66
N LYS A 357 -12.02 -8.38 11.65
CA LYS A 357 -12.60 -7.62 10.53
C LYS A 357 -11.76 -7.75 9.25
N THR A 358 -10.44 -7.63 9.35
CA THR A 358 -9.53 -7.73 8.19
C THR A 358 -9.61 -9.12 7.58
N LEU A 359 -9.62 -10.16 8.41
CA LEU A 359 -9.77 -11.55 7.96
C LEU A 359 -11.14 -11.77 7.28
N ALA A 360 -12.23 -11.30 7.87
CA ALA A 360 -13.56 -11.42 7.26
C ALA A 360 -13.65 -10.67 5.91
N ASN A 361 -13.06 -9.48 5.82
CA ASN A 361 -13.00 -8.71 4.57
C ASN A 361 -12.18 -9.46 3.51
N ALA A 362 -11.04 -10.05 3.86
CA ALA A 362 -10.21 -10.84 2.95
C ALA A 362 -10.98 -12.04 2.37
N ILE A 363 -11.72 -12.75 3.21
CA ILE A 363 -12.59 -13.86 2.79
C ILE A 363 -13.65 -13.39 1.79
N ASN A 364 -14.40 -12.34 2.16
CA ASN A 364 -15.47 -11.81 1.33
C ASN A 364 -14.95 -11.27 -0.01
N GLU A 365 -13.79 -10.64 -0.01
CA GLU A 365 -13.13 -10.11 -1.21
C GLU A 365 -12.75 -11.24 -2.18
N ALA A 366 -12.14 -12.31 -1.69
CA ALA A 366 -11.76 -13.46 -2.51
C ALA A 366 -12.99 -14.14 -3.12
N LEU A 367 -14.05 -14.39 -2.32
CA LEU A 367 -15.30 -14.98 -2.79
C LEU A 367 -15.97 -14.10 -3.85
N ARG A 368 -16.01 -12.78 -3.63
CA ARG A 368 -16.60 -11.84 -4.58
C ARG A 368 -15.89 -11.88 -5.92
N PHE A 369 -14.56 -11.74 -5.94
CA PHE A 369 -13.80 -11.75 -7.19
C PHE A 369 -13.88 -13.10 -7.93
N ALA A 370 -13.96 -14.22 -7.20
CA ALA A 370 -14.17 -15.53 -7.81
C ALA A 370 -15.53 -15.60 -8.54
N SER A 371 -16.61 -15.16 -7.87
CA SER A 371 -17.95 -15.12 -8.43
C SER A 371 -18.06 -14.14 -9.60
N ASP A 372 -17.50 -12.93 -9.46
CA ASP A 372 -17.52 -11.90 -10.50
C ASP A 372 -16.79 -12.41 -11.76
N TYR A 373 -15.60 -13.01 -11.60
CA TYR A 373 -14.84 -13.60 -12.72
C TYR A 373 -15.62 -14.68 -13.48
N GLU A 374 -16.32 -15.58 -12.76
CA GLU A 374 -17.11 -16.64 -13.40
C GLU A 374 -18.27 -16.06 -14.20
N LEU A 375 -19.06 -15.15 -13.60
CA LEU A 375 -20.21 -14.52 -14.24
C LEU A 375 -19.81 -13.63 -15.42
N ASP A 376 -18.74 -12.84 -15.27
CA ASP A 376 -18.25 -11.96 -16.31
C ASP A 376 -17.59 -12.75 -17.46
N SER A 377 -16.97 -13.90 -17.19
CA SER A 377 -16.47 -14.80 -18.22
C SER A 377 -17.61 -15.40 -19.08
N GLN A 378 -18.75 -15.75 -18.47
CA GLN A 378 -19.94 -16.17 -19.20
C GLN A 378 -20.55 -15.02 -20.03
N SER A 379 -20.59 -13.82 -19.45
CA SER A 379 -21.08 -12.61 -20.12
C SER A 379 -20.19 -12.19 -21.29
N LEU A 380 -18.89 -12.43 -21.22
CA LEU A 380 -17.94 -12.22 -22.31
C LEU A 380 -18.30 -13.10 -23.53
N LEU A 381 -18.53 -14.40 -23.33
CA LEU A 381 -18.96 -15.32 -24.40
C LEU A 381 -20.27 -14.88 -25.05
N ASN A 382 -21.23 -14.43 -24.24
CA ASN A 382 -22.49 -13.89 -24.76
C ASN A 382 -22.28 -12.62 -25.60
N SER A 383 -21.37 -11.73 -25.17
CA SER A 383 -21.04 -10.49 -25.88
C SER A 383 -20.40 -10.75 -27.24
N GLU A 384 -19.56 -11.79 -27.38
CA GLU A 384 -18.99 -12.22 -28.65
C GLU A 384 -20.07 -12.70 -29.63
N ASN A 385 -21.03 -13.48 -29.14
CA ASN A 385 -22.18 -13.95 -29.94
C ASN A 385 -23.08 -12.78 -30.39
N ILE A 386 -23.32 -11.80 -29.48
CA ILE A 386 -24.12 -10.60 -29.80
C ILE A 386 -23.47 -9.81 -30.94
N ILE A 387 -22.16 -9.64 -30.97
CA ILE A 387 -21.47 -8.95 -32.07
C ILE A 387 -21.73 -9.67 -33.39
N THR A 388 -21.58 -10.99 -33.43
CA THR A 388 -21.84 -11.79 -34.62
C THR A 388 -23.24 -11.55 -35.18
N GLU A 389 -24.26 -11.49 -34.33
CA GLU A 389 -25.63 -11.22 -34.77
C GLU A 389 -25.82 -9.74 -35.19
N ARG A 390 -25.21 -8.77 -34.50
CA ARG A 390 -25.27 -7.35 -34.87
C ARG A 390 -24.61 -7.07 -36.21
N GLU A 391 -23.51 -7.73 -36.55
CA GLU A 391 -22.87 -7.63 -37.87
C GLU A 391 -23.76 -8.14 -38.98
N LYS A 392 -24.48 -9.26 -38.79
CA LYS A 392 -25.49 -9.77 -39.74
C LYS A 392 -26.65 -8.77 -39.92
N ILE A 393 -27.16 -8.22 -38.83
CA ILE A 393 -28.23 -7.21 -38.84
C ILE A 393 -27.80 -5.99 -39.63
N LEU A 394 -26.63 -5.47 -39.39
CA LEU A 394 -26.07 -4.28 -40.10
C LEU A 394 -25.99 -4.58 -41.61
N ALA A 395 -25.41 -5.71 -42.01
CA ALA A 395 -25.31 -6.09 -43.42
C ALA A 395 -26.68 -6.16 -44.15
N ILE A 396 -27.72 -6.65 -43.45
CA ILE A 396 -29.09 -6.66 -43.98
C ILE A 396 -29.64 -5.23 -44.17
N TYR A 397 -29.43 -4.33 -43.19
CA TYR A 397 -29.89 -2.95 -43.30
C TYR A 397 -29.11 -2.15 -44.35
N GLU A 398 -27.82 -2.37 -44.52
CA GLU A 398 -27.02 -1.77 -45.61
C GLU A 398 -27.57 -2.16 -46.97
N GLN A 399 -27.88 -3.47 -47.18
CA GLN A 399 -28.49 -3.95 -48.41
C GLN A 399 -29.88 -3.35 -48.64
N LYS A 400 -30.74 -3.33 -47.60
CA LYS A 400 -32.11 -2.79 -47.72
C LYS A 400 -32.07 -1.27 -48.04
N TYR A 401 -31.21 -0.51 -47.39
CA TYR A 401 -31.04 0.94 -47.63
C TYR A 401 -30.53 1.21 -49.02
N SER A 402 -29.57 0.46 -49.54
CA SER A 402 -29.06 0.61 -50.90
C SER A 402 -30.14 0.34 -51.96
N LEU A 403 -31.13 -0.53 -51.66
CA LEU A 403 -32.27 -0.83 -52.51
C LEU A 403 -33.47 0.10 -52.29
N GLY A 404 -33.37 1.11 -51.42
CA GLY A 404 -34.47 2.02 -51.08
C GLY A 404 -35.60 1.34 -50.28
N ARG A 405 -35.33 0.24 -49.59
CA ARG A 405 -36.30 -0.58 -48.81
C ARG A 405 -36.19 -0.43 -47.30
N ALA A 406 -35.28 0.44 -46.81
CA ALA A 406 -35.17 0.82 -45.43
C ALA A 406 -34.90 2.34 -45.34
N GLU A 407 -35.31 2.92 -44.24
CA GLU A 407 -35.02 4.34 -43.95
C GLU A 407 -33.57 4.51 -43.43
N LEU A 408 -33.04 5.74 -43.60
CA LEU A 408 -31.74 6.08 -43.04
C LEU A 408 -31.67 5.85 -41.54
N LYS A 409 -32.75 6.14 -40.81
CA LYS A 409 -32.88 5.94 -39.38
C LYS A 409 -32.59 4.48 -38.98
N ASP A 410 -33.11 3.51 -39.73
CA ASP A 410 -32.92 2.08 -39.45
C ASP A 410 -31.46 1.68 -39.64
N LEU A 411 -30.78 2.19 -40.66
CA LEU A 411 -29.37 1.94 -40.92
C LEU A 411 -28.50 2.54 -39.80
N LEU A 412 -28.75 3.81 -39.42
CA LEU A 412 -28.03 4.48 -38.34
C LEU A 412 -28.22 3.76 -36.99
N SER A 413 -29.44 3.29 -36.70
CA SER A 413 -29.71 2.51 -35.52
C SER A 413 -28.87 1.21 -35.49
N ALA A 414 -28.83 0.48 -36.60
CA ALA A 414 -28.05 -0.76 -36.71
C ALA A 414 -26.53 -0.51 -36.54
N GLN A 415 -26.00 0.60 -37.10
CA GLN A 415 -24.60 0.99 -36.92
C GLN A 415 -24.28 1.37 -35.46
N ASN A 416 -25.13 2.15 -34.81
CA ASN A 416 -24.96 2.54 -33.40
C ASN A 416 -25.08 1.33 -32.46
N ASP A 417 -25.99 0.39 -32.76
CA ASP A 417 -26.15 -0.84 -32.01
C ASP A 417 -24.91 -1.74 -32.10
N LEU A 418 -24.28 -1.84 -33.29
CA LEU A 418 -23.04 -2.60 -33.45
C LEU A 418 -21.87 -1.91 -32.72
N LEU A 419 -21.76 -0.57 -32.81
CA LEU A 419 -20.75 0.18 -32.06
C LEU A 419 -20.90 -0.04 -30.55
N SER A 420 -22.13 0.05 -30.05
CA SER A 420 -22.44 -0.19 -28.64
C SER A 420 -22.05 -1.62 -28.21
N ALA A 421 -22.35 -2.61 -29.05
CA ALA A 421 -21.97 -4.00 -28.79
C ALA A 421 -20.44 -4.20 -28.77
N LYS A 422 -19.71 -3.58 -29.71
CA LYS A 422 -18.23 -3.64 -29.74
C LYS A 422 -17.61 -2.97 -28.50
N ASN A 423 -18.12 -1.83 -28.09
CA ASN A 423 -17.66 -1.16 -26.87
C ASN A 423 -17.99 -1.96 -25.61
N SER A 424 -19.18 -2.62 -25.58
CA SER A 424 -19.56 -3.53 -24.49
C SER A 424 -18.63 -4.75 -24.40
N LEU A 425 -18.23 -5.34 -25.53
CA LEU A 425 -17.27 -6.44 -25.57
C LEU A 425 -15.90 -6.00 -25.00
N ALA A 426 -15.37 -4.87 -25.46
CA ALA A 426 -14.10 -4.34 -24.97
C ALA A 426 -14.15 -4.10 -23.45
N ASN A 427 -15.26 -3.53 -22.96
CA ASN A 427 -15.49 -3.32 -21.53
C ASN A 427 -15.58 -4.66 -20.77
N MET A 428 -16.32 -5.65 -21.29
CA MET A 428 -16.46 -6.96 -20.66
C MET A 428 -15.10 -7.67 -20.54
N LYS A 429 -14.28 -7.61 -21.60
CA LYS A 429 -12.91 -8.13 -21.58
C LYS A 429 -12.06 -7.47 -20.50
N TYR A 430 -12.17 -6.14 -20.36
CA TYR A 430 -11.49 -5.39 -19.30
C TYR A 430 -11.99 -5.77 -17.91
N GLN A 431 -13.33 -5.97 -17.71
CA GLN A 431 -13.88 -6.40 -16.43
C GLN A 431 -13.34 -7.78 -16.01
N VAL A 432 -13.39 -8.78 -16.92
CA VAL A 432 -12.84 -10.13 -16.67
C VAL A 432 -11.35 -10.06 -16.26
N LEU A 433 -10.56 -9.21 -16.94
CA LEU A 433 -9.15 -9.01 -16.55
C LEU A 433 -9.02 -8.40 -15.16
N ARG A 434 -9.82 -7.40 -14.84
CA ARG A 434 -9.83 -6.74 -13.54
C ARG A 434 -10.23 -7.72 -12.42
N ASP A 435 -11.24 -8.54 -12.65
CA ASP A 435 -11.70 -9.52 -11.66
C ASP A 435 -10.65 -10.61 -11.44
N LEU A 436 -9.99 -11.04 -12.52
CA LEU A 436 -8.87 -11.97 -12.44
C LEU A 436 -7.71 -11.41 -11.59
N ILE A 437 -7.32 -10.15 -11.81
CA ILE A 437 -6.27 -9.46 -11.04
C ILE A 437 -6.69 -9.34 -9.59
N GLY A 438 -7.93 -8.90 -9.34
CA GLY A 438 -8.51 -8.80 -8.01
C GLY A 438 -8.53 -10.14 -7.27
N PHE A 439 -8.90 -11.21 -7.98
CA PHE A 439 -8.90 -12.57 -7.45
C PHE A 439 -7.50 -13.03 -7.04
N TYR A 440 -6.48 -12.85 -7.87
CA TYR A 440 -5.12 -13.22 -7.54
C TYR A 440 -4.59 -12.46 -6.31
N LYS A 441 -4.85 -11.14 -6.24
CA LYS A 441 -4.52 -10.35 -5.06
C LYS A 441 -5.25 -10.86 -3.81
N ALA A 442 -6.56 -11.09 -3.93
CA ALA A 442 -7.40 -11.50 -2.81
C ALA A 442 -7.07 -12.91 -2.29
N SER A 443 -6.62 -13.82 -3.16
CA SER A 443 -6.31 -15.20 -2.81
C SER A 443 -4.86 -15.43 -2.35
N ALA A 444 -4.00 -14.40 -2.37
CA ALA A 444 -2.55 -14.51 -2.11
C ALA A 444 -1.89 -15.61 -2.98
N TYR A 445 -2.26 -15.64 -4.25
CA TYR A 445 -1.84 -16.68 -5.20
C TYR A 445 -0.38 -16.50 -5.64
#